data_f981b303ddee7d17994a422de72bacb8
#
_entry.id   f981b303ddee7d17994a422de72bacb8
#
_cell.length_a   1.000
_cell.length_b   1.000
_cell.length_c   1.000
_cell.angle_alpha   90.00
_cell.angle_beta   90.00
_cell.angle_gamma   90.00
#
_symmetry.space_group_name_H-M   'P 1'
#
loop_
_entity.id
_entity.type
_entity.pdbx_description
1 polymer ?
#
loop_
_entity_poly.entity_id
_entity_poly.type
_entity_poly.pdbx_seq_one_letter_code
_entity_poly.pdbx_strand_id
1 'polypeptide(L)'
;MEAAREVLVEFGVPHEFTIVSAHRTPDRLYAYAQKAVQRGLQVIIAGAGGASHLPGMIASLTTIPVIGVPIRSSHSLAGLDSLLSIVQMPKGVPVATVAIDNAANAALLALRILALQDPTLHEKLRAFQKRLHEEALAPLQNPDYHFDQPLL
;
A
#
# COMPACT_ATOMS: atom_id res chain seq x y z
N MET A 1 8.76 3.94 -2.93
CA MET A 1 7.44 3.84 -3.64
C MET A 1 7.55 3.08 -4.96
N GLU A 2 8.74 2.94 -5.56
CA GLU A 2 8.91 2.16 -6.80
C GLU A 2 8.38 0.72 -6.69
N ALA A 3 8.61 0.02 -5.57
CA ALA A 3 8.07 -1.32 -5.37
C ALA A 3 6.53 -1.42 -5.52
N ALA A 4 5.79 -0.36 -5.18
CA ALA A 4 4.35 -0.32 -5.44
C ALA A 4 4.05 -0.23 -6.95
N ARG A 5 4.81 0.59 -7.66
CA ARG A 5 4.67 0.75 -9.11
C ARG A 5 4.98 -0.56 -9.85
N GLU A 6 6.05 -1.25 -9.47
CA GLU A 6 6.43 -2.54 -10.05
C GLU A 6 5.31 -3.57 -9.91
N VAL A 7 4.71 -3.68 -8.73
CA VAL A 7 3.55 -4.57 -8.49
C VAL A 7 2.37 -4.17 -9.38
N LEU A 8 2.01 -2.89 -9.47
CA LEU A 8 0.90 -2.44 -10.31
C LEU A 8 1.14 -2.72 -11.79
N VAL A 9 2.38 -2.59 -12.26
CA VAL A 9 2.78 -2.95 -13.63
C VAL A 9 2.66 -4.46 -13.85
N GLU A 10 3.15 -5.29 -12.93
CA GLU A 10 3.05 -6.76 -13.01
C GLU A 10 1.60 -7.20 -13.17
N PHE A 11 0.67 -6.60 -12.43
CA PHE A 11 -0.75 -6.93 -12.50
C PHE A 11 -1.49 -6.27 -13.67
N GLY A 12 -0.84 -5.35 -14.39
CA GLY A 12 -1.41 -4.64 -15.55
C GLY A 12 -2.48 -3.62 -15.18
N VAL A 13 -2.40 -3.02 -13.97
CA VAL A 13 -3.36 -2.02 -13.51
C VAL A 13 -2.91 -0.61 -13.91
N PRO A 14 -3.75 0.17 -14.62
CA PRO A 14 -3.46 1.55 -14.93
C PRO A 14 -3.25 2.38 -13.66
N HIS A 15 -2.19 3.16 -13.64
CA HIS A 15 -1.85 3.99 -12.48
C HIS A 15 -1.12 5.25 -12.91
N GLU A 16 -1.16 6.26 -12.07
CA GLU A 16 -0.29 7.42 -12.17
C GLU A 16 0.70 7.44 -11.00
N PHE A 17 1.84 8.04 -11.19
CA PHE A 17 2.87 8.21 -10.18
C PHE A 17 3.29 9.68 -10.14
N THR A 18 3.04 10.36 -9.02
CA THR A 18 3.29 11.80 -8.89
C THR A 18 3.83 12.17 -7.52
N ILE A 19 4.38 13.38 -7.40
CA ILE A 19 4.87 13.94 -6.16
C ILE A 19 3.93 15.05 -5.69
N VAL A 20 3.46 14.91 -4.45
CA VAL A 20 2.68 15.92 -3.74
C VAL A 20 3.26 16.09 -2.34
N SER A 21 3.50 17.31 -1.90
CA SER A 21 4.00 17.58 -0.55
C SER A 21 2.91 18.25 0.29
N ALA A 22 2.56 17.61 1.41
CA ALA A 22 1.56 18.16 2.34
C ALA A 22 1.97 19.54 2.89
N HIS A 23 3.27 19.74 3.15
CA HIS A 23 3.77 20.94 3.81
C HIS A 23 4.29 22.00 2.84
N ARG A 24 4.78 21.60 1.66
CA ARG A 24 5.42 22.53 0.72
C ARG A 24 4.56 22.91 -0.49
N THR A 25 3.56 22.07 -0.81
CA THR A 25 2.61 22.31 -1.91
C THR A 25 1.19 21.95 -1.48
N PRO A 26 0.65 22.59 -0.42
CA PRO A 26 -0.68 22.26 0.12
C PRO A 26 -1.81 22.51 -0.90
N ASP A 27 -1.73 23.56 -1.70
CA ASP A 27 -2.65 23.85 -2.80
C ASP A 27 -2.73 22.70 -3.81
N ARG A 28 -1.58 22.14 -4.21
CA ARG A 28 -1.51 20.96 -5.08
C ARG A 28 -2.13 19.73 -4.42
N LEU A 29 -1.91 19.53 -3.12
CA LEU A 29 -2.52 18.44 -2.37
C LEU A 29 -4.03 18.53 -2.39
N TYR A 30 -4.59 19.71 -2.05
CA TYR A 30 -6.03 19.96 -2.08
C TYR A 30 -6.62 19.69 -3.45
N ALA A 31 -6.03 20.28 -4.49
CA ALA A 31 -6.49 20.11 -5.87
C ALA A 31 -6.45 18.64 -6.32
N TYR A 32 -5.40 17.91 -5.95
CA TYR A 32 -5.24 16.50 -6.28
C TYR A 32 -6.32 15.64 -5.62
N ALA A 33 -6.49 15.75 -4.31
CA ALA A 33 -7.41 14.92 -3.54
C ALA A 33 -8.89 15.21 -3.90
N GLN A 34 -9.28 16.48 -4.05
CA GLN A 34 -10.65 16.87 -4.39
C GLN A 34 -11.07 16.45 -5.81
N LYS A 35 -10.12 16.42 -6.75
CA LYS A 35 -10.40 16.02 -8.14
C LYS A 35 -10.26 14.52 -8.38
N ALA A 36 -9.79 13.76 -7.39
CA ALA A 36 -9.46 12.33 -7.55
C ALA A 36 -10.66 11.50 -8.04
N VAL A 37 -11.84 11.69 -7.43
CA VAL A 37 -13.09 11.00 -7.83
C VAL A 37 -13.46 11.34 -9.28
N GLN A 38 -13.46 12.64 -9.65
CA GLN A 38 -13.81 13.09 -11.00
C GLN A 38 -12.86 12.58 -12.07
N ARG A 39 -11.60 12.30 -11.69
CA ARG A 39 -10.57 11.73 -12.57
C ARG A 39 -10.64 10.22 -12.68
N GLY A 40 -11.58 9.57 -11.97
CA GLY A 40 -11.77 8.13 -12.01
C GLY A 40 -10.76 7.32 -11.17
N LEU A 41 -10.04 7.97 -10.24
CA LEU A 41 -9.17 7.25 -9.31
C LEU A 41 -10.04 6.44 -8.34
N GLN A 42 -9.66 5.19 -8.09
CA GLN A 42 -10.40 4.27 -7.23
C GLN A 42 -9.70 3.98 -5.90
N VAL A 43 -8.37 4.08 -5.87
CA VAL A 43 -7.53 3.93 -4.67
C VAL A 43 -6.35 4.89 -4.78
N ILE A 44 -5.92 5.47 -3.66
CA ILE A 44 -4.72 6.30 -3.58
C ILE A 44 -3.72 5.64 -2.62
N ILE A 45 -2.49 5.43 -3.08
CA ILE A 45 -1.38 4.99 -2.24
C ILE A 45 -0.49 6.20 -1.98
N ALA A 46 -0.34 6.58 -0.72
CA ALA A 46 0.42 7.77 -0.31
C ALA A 46 1.58 7.39 0.61
N GLY A 47 2.81 7.59 0.14
CA GLY A 47 4.03 7.39 0.92
C GLY A 47 4.53 8.70 1.51
N ALA A 48 4.84 8.71 2.81
CA ALA A 48 5.39 9.88 3.50
C ALA A 48 6.34 9.50 4.63
N GLY A 49 7.35 10.32 4.86
CA GLY A 49 8.38 10.13 5.90
C GLY A 49 8.40 11.26 6.93
N GLY A 50 8.92 10.98 8.13
CA GLY A 50 8.95 11.92 9.24
C GLY A 50 7.54 12.30 9.73
N ALA A 51 7.21 13.59 9.76
CA ALA A 51 5.84 14.09 10.00
C ALA A 51 4.94 13.75 8.79
N SER A 52 4.51 12.51 8.73
CA SER A 52 3.88 11.88 7.58
C SER A 52 2.41 12.23 7.43
N HIS A 53 2.08 13.51 7.32
CA HIS A 53 0.71 14.02 7.28
C HIS A 53 -0.01 13.79 5.93
N LEU A 54 0.73 13.52 4.85
CA LEU A 54 0.18 13.40 3.49
C LEU A 54 -0.99 12.43 3.37
N PRO A 55 -0.92 11.16 3.85
CA PRO A 55 -2.02 10.22 3.70
C PRO A 55 -3.28 10.66 4.42
N GLY A 56 -3.16 11.16 5.65
CA GLY A 56 -4.29 11.65 6.44
C GLY A 56 -4.94 12.89 5.84
N MET A 57 -4.14 13.83 5.33
CA MET A 57 -4.66 15.01 4.65
C MET A 57 -5.40 14.64 3.35
N ILE A 58 -4.89 13.70 2.56
CA ILE A 58 -5.61 13.20 1.39
C ILE A 58 -6.93 12.54 1.82
N ALA A 59 -6.91 11.67 2.82
CA ALA A 59 -8.09 10.95 3.29
C ALA A 59 -9.19 11.89 3.85
N SER A 60 -8.82 13.06 4.36
CA SER A 60 -9.78 14.07 4.81
C SER A 60 -10.48 14.83 3.66
N LEU A 61 -9.97 14.75 2.45
CA LEU A 61 -10.40 15.53 1.29
C LEU A 61 -11.10 14.69 0.20
N THR A 62 -11.10 13.35 0.35
CA THR A 62 -11.72 12.45 -0.63
C THR A 62 -12.38 11.27 0.08
N THR A 63 -13.34 10.65 -0.60
CA THR A 63 -13.97 9.39 -0.17
C THR A 63 -13.29 8.16 -0.77
N ILE A 64 -12.29 8.33 -1.63
CA ILE A 64 -11.52 7.22 -2.20
C ILE A 64 -10.69 6.58 -1.09
N PRO A 65 -10.60 5.23 -1.02
CA PRO A 65 -9.72 4.54 -0.09
C PRO A 65 -8.27 5.05 -0.20
N VAL A 66 -7.68 5.43 0.93
CA VAL A 66 -6.29 5.88 1.03
C VAL A 66 -5.47 4.83 1.78
N ILE A 67 -4.36 4.41 1.17
CA ILE A 67 -3.40 3.49 1.76
C ILE A 67 -2.13 4.26 2.05
N GLY A 68 -1.76 4.34 3.33
CA GLY A 68 -0.56 5.03 3.79
C GLY A 68 0.65 4.11 3.87
N VAL A 69 1.76 4.54 3.31
CA VAL A 69 3.06 3.86 3.42
C VAL A 69 3.98 4.72 4.28
N PRO A 70 4.28 4.29 5.52
CA PRO A 70 5.29 4.96 6.32
C PRO A 70 6.65 4.80 5.66
N ILE A 71 7.35 5.90 5.41
CA ILE A 71 8.67 5.88 4.79
C ILE A 71 9.73 6.25 5.82
N ARG A 72 10.76 5.42 5.89
CA ARG A 72 11.95 5.74 6.66
C ARG A 72 12.75 6.82 5.93
N SER A 73 12.79 8.01 6.49
CA SER A 73 13.63 9.12 5.99
C SER A 73 14.92 9.24 6.79
N SER A 74 15.89 9.99 6.27
CA SER A 74 17.20 10.17 6.90
C SER A 74 17.14 10.77 8.32
N HIS A 75 16.07 11.47 8.65
CA HIS A 75 15.87 12.13 9.95
C HIS A 75 14.73 11.49 10.77
N SER A 76 14.22 10.32 10.35
CA SER A 76 13.13 9.63 11.05
C SER A 76 13.66 8.76 12.21
N LEU A 77 12.80 8.51 13.19
CA LEU A 77 13.04 7.54 14.27
C LEU A 77 12.85 6.10 13.75
N ALA A 78 13.71 5.65 12.86
CA ALA A 78 13.62 4.37 12.17
C ALA A 78 12.26 4.14 11.44
N GLY A 79 11.54 5.21 11.11
CA GLY A 79 10.21 5.16 10.49
C GLY A 79 9.04 5.07 11.47
N LEU A 80 9.29 4.95 12.77
CA LEU A 80 8.24 4.85 13.80
C LEU A 80 7.40 6.13 13.89
N ASP A 81 8.02 7.29 13.79
CA ASP A 81 7.38 8.59 13.70
C ASP A 81 6.44 8.66 12.48
N SER A 82 6.90 8.19 11.33
CA SER A 82 6.09 8.09 10.11
C SER A 82 4.89 7.15 10.28
N LEU A 83 5.12 5.98 10.86
CA LEU A 83 4.07 4.99 11.14
C LEU A 83 3.01 5.57 12.08
N LEU A 84 3.41 6.15 13.19
CA LEU A 84 2.48 6.74 14.17
C LEU A 84 1.71 7.93 13.60
N SER A 85 2.35 8.75 12.77
CA SER A 85 1.68 9.88 12.08
C SER A 85 0.57 9.41 11.12
N ILE A 86 0.73 8.24 10.52
CA ILE A 86 -0.21 7.71 9.53
C ILE A 86 -1.32 6.86 10.18
N VAL A 87 -0.97 6.03 11.17
CA VAL A 87 -1.92 5.06 11.75
C VAL A 87 -2.88 5.68 12.76
N GLN A 88 -2.48 6.76 13.44
CA GLN A 88 -3.24 7.41 14.53
C GLN A 88 -4.27 8.43 14.00
N MET A 89 -5.04 8.04 12.99
CA MET A 89 -6.06 8.93 12.42
C MET A 89 -7.30 9.05 13.32
N PRO A 90 -7.93 10.25 13.38
CA PRO A 90 -9.16 10.45 14.13
C PRO A 90 -10.34 9.72 13.50
N LYS A 91 -11.39 9.49 14.29
CA LYS A 91 -12.65 8.93 13.82
C LYS A 91 -13.19 9.75 12.63
N GLY A 92 -13.52 9.07 11.54
CA GLY A 92 -14.09 9.67 10.33
C GLY A 92 -13.07 9.94 9.21
N VAL A 93 -11.76 9.80 9.47
CA VAL A 93 -10.69 9.96 8.46
C VAL A 93 -9.84 8.69 8.40
N PRO A 94 -10.32 7.60 7.80
CA PRO A 94 -9.60 6.33 7.79
C PRO A 94 -8.44 6.33 6.80
N VAL A 95 -7.29 5.79 7.22
CA VAL A 95 -6.14 5.45 6.35
C VAL A 95 -5.72 4.01 6.63
N ALA A 96 -5.75 3.16 5.62
CA ALA A 96 -5.20 1.81 5.71
C ALA A 96 -3.67 1.88 5.71
N THR A 97 -3.03 1.46 6.80
CA THR A 97 -1.58 1.62 6.95
C THR A 97 -0.86 0.28 6.79
N VAL A 98 0.17 0.25 5.96
CA VAL A 98 1.06 -0.93 5.78
C VAL A 98 2.33 -0.78 6.62
N ALA A 99 3.16 -1.83 6.64
CA ALA A 99 4.44 -1.79 7.35
C ALA A 99 5.38 -0.72 6.78
N ILE A 100 6.34 -0.27 7.61
CA ILE A 100 7.35 0.71 7.22
C ILE A 100 8.09 0.24 5.96
N ASP A 101 8.23 1.13 4.98
CA ASP A 101 8.87 0.93 3.67
C ASP A 101 8.20 -0.14 2.78
N ASN A 102 7.06 -0.72 3.20
CA ASN A 102 6.42 -1.81 2.45
C ASN A 102 5.40 -1.30 1.43
N ALA A 103 5.89 -0.58 0.43
CA ALA A 103 5.05 -0.06 -0.66
C ALA A 103 4.45 -1.17 -1.54
N ALA A 104 5.12 -2.34 -1.66
CA ALA A 104 4.59 -3.49 -2.38
C ALA A 104 3.27 -3.99 -1.76
N ASN A 105 3.21 -4.12 -0.43
CA ASN A 105 1.97 -4.51 0.25
C ASN A 105 0.86 -3.45 0.12
N ALA A 106 1.20 -2.17 0.00
CA ALA A 106 0.20 -1.14 -0.29
C ALA A 106 -0.41 -1.33 -1.68
N ALA A 107 0.39 -1.65 -2.68
CA ALA A 107 -0.11 -1.99 -4.01
C ALA A 107 -0.96 -3.26 -3.99
N LEU A 108 -0.51 -4.33 -3.31
CA LEU A 108 -1.30 -5.56 -3.17
C LEU A 108 -2.63 -5.33 -2.45
N LEU A 109 -2.69 -4.43 -1.46
CA LEU A 109 -3.94 -4.05 -0.80
C LEU A 109 -4.85 -3.27 -1.76
N ALA A 110 -4.30 -2.33 -2.52
CA ALA A 110 -5.04 -1.62 -3.56
C ALA A 110 -5.63 -2.58 -4.60
N LEU A 111 -4.83 -3.54 -5.08
CA LEU A 111 -5.29 -4.58 -6.01
C LEU A 111 -6.43 -5.42 -5.43
N ARG A 112 -6.39 -5.77 -4.14
CA ARG A 112 -7.47 -6.51 -3.47
C ARG A 112 -8.76 -5.69 -3.40
N ILE A 113 -8.66 -4.38 -3.17
CA ILE A 113 -9.83 -3.49 -3.19
C ILE A 113 -10.44 -3.44 -4.60
N LEU A 114 -9.61 -3.26 -5.62
CA LEU A 114 -10.05 -3.22 -7.02
C LEU A 114 -10.64 -4.55 -7.49
N ALA A 115 -10.07 -5.67 -7.04
CA ALA A 115 -10.53 -7.01 -7.37
C ALA A 115 -11.94 -7.36 -6.87
N LEU A 116 -12.51 -6.57 -5.94
CA LEU A 116 -13.91 -6.71 -5.51
C LEU A 116 -14.89 -6.48 -6.68
N GLN A 117 -14.49 -5.73 -7.70
CA GLN A 117 -15.28 -5.40 -8.87
C GLN A 117 -14.67 -5.94 -10.19
N ASP A 118 -13.51 -6.60 -10.11
CA ASP A 118 -12.77 -7.14 -11.26
C ASP A 118 -12.43 -8.62 -11.06
N PRO A 119 -13.23 -9.55 -11.63
CA PRO A 119 -12.96 -10.98 -11.52
C PRO A 119 -11.62 -11.41 -12.12
N THR A 120 -11.17 -10.74 -13.18
CA THR A 120 -9.87 -11.04 -13.82
C THR A 120 -8.71 -10.71 -12.88
N LEU A 121 -8.78 -9.57 -12.24
CA LEU A 121 -7.80 -9.17 -11.23
C LEU A 121 -7.83 -10.08 -10.01
N HIS A 122 -9.03 -10.53 -9.61
CA HIS A 122 -9.20 -11.51 -8.53
C HIS A 122 -8.46 -12.82 -8.83
N GLU A 123 -8.60 -13.38 -10.04
CA GLU A 123 -7.88 -14.60 -10.41
C GLU A 123 -6.36 -14.42 -10.47
N LYS A 124 -5.88 -13.26 -10.93
CA LYS A 124 -4.44 -12.93 -10.88
C LYS A 124 -3.92 -12.93 -9.43
N LEU A 125 -4.69 -12.37 -8.49
CA LEU A 125 -4.32 -12.36 -7.07
C LEU A 125 -4.31 -13.78 -6.47
N ARG A 126 -5.24 -14.65 -6.84
CA ARG A 126 -5.24 -16.06 -6.43
C ARG A 126 -3.99 -16.79 -6.95
N ALA A 127 -3.65 -16.59 -8.21
CA ALA A 127 -2.45 -17.18 -8.81
C ALA A 127 -1.17 -16.67 -8.10
N PHE A 128 -1.12 -15.39 -7.79
CA PHE A 128 -0.02 -14.80 -7.01
C PHE A 128 0.11 -15.43 -5.61
N GLN A 129 -1.00 -15.58 -4.89
CA GLN A 129 -0.99 -16.23 -3.56
C GLN A 129 -0.53 -17.69 -3.64
N LYS A 130 -0.97 -18.43 -4.67
CA LYS A 130 -0.54 -19.80 -4.89
C LYS A 130 0.98 -19.87 -5.12
N ARG A 131 1.52 -18.99 -5.97
CA ARG A 131 2.98 -18.90 -6.21
C ARG A 131 3.74 -18.65 -4.91
N LEU A 132 3.33 -17.68 -4.10
CA LEU A 132 3.98 -17.41 -2.81
C LEU A 132 3.92 -18.61 -1.85
N HIS A 133 2.82 -19.34 -1.84
CA HIS A 133 2.69 -20.56 -1.05
C HIS A 133 3.69 -21.64 -1.51
N GLU A 134 3.77 -21.88 -2.82
CA GLU A 134 4.70 -22.84 -3.41
C GLU A 134 6.16 -22.46 -3.14
N GLU A 135 6.51 -21.18 -3.30
CA GLU A 135 7.84 -20.64 -2.99
C GLU A 135 8.20 -20.82 -1.51
N ALA A 136 7.25 -20.62 -0.59
CA ALA A 136 7.46 -20.81 0.85
C ALA A 136 7.66 -22.28 1.23
N LEU A 137 7.05 -23.21 0.51
CA LEU A 137 7.17 -24.65 0.73
C LEU A 137 8.40 -25.27 0.04
N ALA A 138 8.94 -24.63 -0.98
CA ALA A 138 10.07 -25.17 -1.75
C ALA A 138 11.29 -25.57 -0.89
N PRO A 139 11.71 -24.81 0.14
CA PRO A 139 12.79 -25.24 1.04
C PRO A 139 12.49 -26.52 1.81
N LEU A 140 11.21 -26.82 2.09
CA LEU A 140 10.81 -28.02 2.83
C LEU A 140 10.98 -29.32 2.02
N GLN A 141 11.21 -29.20 0.71
CA GLN A 141 11.55 -30.34 -0.14
C GLN A 141 13.01 -30.81 0.04
N ASN A 142 13.83 -30.03 0.75
CA ASN A 142 15.19 -30.42 1.10
C ASN A 142 15.13 -31.49 2.19
N PRO A 143 15.81 -32.68 1.99
CA PRO A 143 15.86 -33.76 2.97
C PRO A 143 16.39 -33.36 4.36
N ASP A 144 17.13 -32.25 4.44
CA ASP A 144 17.67 -31.76 5.71
C ASP A 144 16.62 -31.08 6.60
N TYR A 145 15.42 -30.77 6.05
CA TYR A 145 14.28 -30.21 6.79
C TYR A 145 13.27 -31.33 7.10
N HIS A 146 13.61 -32.22 8.01
CA HIS A 146 12.68 -33.24 8.50
C HIS A 146 11.85 -32.69 9.66
N PHE A 147 10.54 -32.67 9.50
CA PHE A 147 9.62 -32.62 10.63
C PHE A 147 9.37 -34.03 11.14
N ASP A 148 10.04 -34.41 12.23
CA ASP A 148 9.89 -35.74 12.87
C ASP A 148 8.57 -35.90 13.65
N GLN A 149 7.68 -34.91 13.59
CA GLN A 149 6.38 -34.98 14.25
C GLN A 149 5.23 -34.78 13.26
N PRO A 150 4.22 -35.68 13.28
CA PRO A 150 3.00 -35.44 12.51
C PRO A 150 2.33 -34.14 13.00
N LEU A 151 1.96 -33.27 12.07
CA LEU A 151 1.08 -32.15 12.37
C LEU A 151 -0.24 -32.71 12.88
N LEU A 152 -0.58 -32.41 14.13
CA LEU A 152 -1.85 -32.80 14.78
C LEU A 152 -3.04 -32.19 14.05
#